data_13acd8fb04bd40a5f5d327c6b27c9e18
#
_entry.id   13acd8fb04bd40a5f5d327c6b27c9e18
#
_cell.length_a   1.000
_cell.length_b   1.000
_cell.length_c   1.000
_cell.angle_alpha   90.00
_cell.angle_beta   90.00
_cell.angle_gamma   90.00
#
_symmetry.space_group_name_H-M   'P 1'
#
loop_
_entity.id
_entity.type
_entity.pdbx_description
1 polymer ?
#
loop_
_entity_poly.entity_id
_entity_poly.type
_entity_poly.pdbx_seq_one_letter_code
_entity_poly.pdbx_strand_id
1 'polypeptide(L)'
;MENLFLRYTNKYPVYQSCCGNVKTHKSTVGELAPGCVWNVKIPANITPEDYQKHQCDPNQTKTIGLMQLVDTILPNPVICYHTCKLNLYNAIKRQALYVQKPEDDFVEKFNKWSYGIWETEIRPLLDDFKYSYANWYNGLTRAQQLEIKPWHNGEQEVPFANNFNMFCKLEKQEVTLNNGEWDWPKNRCISAPEPYIKFVTGPVVSALQELYAANNVKGYCVDKNWDDLGSFYNKCMSKGLYMTVQGDISGLDRSVTKFLLEINRLSYRAVADKVFHCNPELFKFFLCEDTTKINCKMFEKMTMKFRGMQSLLKLGHINIQGTRKSGEYPTTHGNTELVSRLIRYVMEVVLNRDKDSYELLVKGDDFVIFMVPCDQEEIREAFKQVFETKGINPDGKCKYKSGTALKFLKFGTIFDTDFCSTDTFYCKDCQTHRVTRKLQRYYTLTPFTRNLWSATPREIDNYKNALHVSDKKWSSNLELFECFGSRFKSQVWPCRLKRGKAKEKIPVEDGFIDENEIDHLQEYMNKYQVFHKSMIRDTFWNSYKNHPEKPPKECCNYWHKKICSIKYGWTMEEIDEIIRRIKNYEPVEDLLLRGFNHNDKTYQADYDFYLRG
;
A
#
# COMPACT_ATOMS: atom_id res chain seq x y z
N MET A 1 9.76 7.02 26.40
CA MET A 1 10.49 6.05 25.58
C MET A 1 10.85 4.77 26.31
N GLU A 2 11.09 4.78 27.62
CA GLU A 2 11.50 3.59 28.39
C GLU A 2 10.49 2.43 28.40
N ASN A 3 9.21 2.69 28.22
CA ASN A 3 8.16 1.66 28.22
C ASN A 3 7.98 0.91 26.87
N LEU A 4 8.76 1.22 25.85
CA LEU A 4 8.72 0.53 24.55
C LEU A 4 9.67 -0.68 24.50
N PHE A 5 10.61 -0.76 25.44
CA PHE A 5 11.59 -1.85 25.52
C PHE A 5 11.05 -3.01 26.33
N LEU A 6 10.73 -4.13 25.71
CA LEU A 6 10.20 -5.26 26.46
C LEU A 6 11.09 -6.49 26.59
N ARG A 7 11.95 -6.77 25.66
CA ARG A 7 12.88 -7.92 25.75
C ARG A 7 14.01 -7.81 24.75
N TYR A 8 15.20 -8.16 25.20
CA TYR A 8 16.27 -8.56 24.31
C TYR A 8 16.09 -10.05 24.00
N THR A 9 15.90 -10.37 22.72
CA THR A 9 16.02 -11.74 22.28
C THR A 9 17.39 -11.91 21.65
N ASN A 10 18.29 -12.51 22.40
CA ASN A 10 19.66 -12.77 21.98
C ASN A 10 20.48 -11.52 21.60
N LYS A 11 20.56 -11.14 20.33
CA LYS A 11 21.43 -10.07 19.84
C LYS A 11 20.66 -8.81 19.39
N TYR A 12 19.34 -8.90 19.22
CA TYR A 12 18.56 -7.86 18.56
C TYR A 12 17.49 -7.26 19.50
N PRO A 13 17.38 -5.92 19.58
CA PRO A 13 16.34 -5.28 20.36
C PRO A 13 14.96 -5.51 19.74
N VAL A 14 13.99 -5.82 20.60
CA VAL A 14 12.59 -6.04 20.23
C VAL A 14 11.72 -5.02 20.94
N TYR A 15 10.94 -4.28 20.18
CA TYR A 15 9.99 -3.29 20.67
C TYR A 15 8.58 -3.86 20.67
N GLN A 16 7.81 -3.59 21.69
CA GLN A 16 6.40 -3.97 21.72
C GLN A 16 5.59 -3.10 20.75
N SER A 17 4.60 -3.70 20.10
CA SER A 17 3.56 -2.97 19.39
C SER A 17 2.76 -2.10 20.36
N CYS A 18 2.34 -0.91 19.94
CA CYS A 18 1.71 0.08 20.81
C CYS A 18 0.20 0.20 20.61
N CYS A 19 -0.48 0.80 21.61
CA CYS A 19 -1.91 1.10 21.61
C CYS A 19 -2.08 2.49 21.06
N GLY A 20 -1.85 3.08 20.14
CA GLY A 20 -2.11 4.41 19.58
C GLY A 20 -2.19 5.56 20.58
N ASN A 21 -1.92 6.76 20.13
CA ASN A 21 -2.01 7.97 20.93
C ASN A 21 -3.36 8.68 20.72
N VAL A 22 -3.90 9.27 21.76
CA VAL A 22 -5.15 10.03 21.78
C VAL A 22 -5.14 11.20 20.80
N LYS A 23 -4.01 11.86 20.60
CA LYS A 23 -3.90 13.01 19.70
C LYS A 23 -4.29 12.69 18.25
N THR A 24 -4.08 11.46 17.79
CA THR A 24 -4.43 11.02 16.44
C THR A 24 -5.94 10.75 16.26
N HIS A 25 -6.70 10.78 17.34
CA HIS A 25 -8.10 10.33 17.39
C HIS A 25 -9.07 11.42 17.88
N LYS A 26 -8.69 12.68 17.78
CA LYS A 26 -9.53 13.85 18.10
C LYS A 26 -10.82 13.97 17.24
N SER A 27 -11.15 13.02 16.40
CA SER A 27 -12.46 13.02 15.78
C SER A 27 -13.49 12.76 16.87
N THR A 28 -14.15 13.83 17.30
CA THR A 28 -15.47 13.76 17.92
C THR A 28 -16.29 12.69 17.20
N VAL A 29 -17.11 11.96 17.95
CA VAL A 29 -18.09 11.05 17.34
C VAL A 29 -18.97 11.93 16.45
N GLY A 30 -18.61 12.05 15.17
CA GLY A 30 -19.46 12.63 14.16
C GLY A 30 -20.70 11.75 13.99
N GLU A 31 -21.70 12.26 13.32
CA GLU A 31 -22.86 11.46 12.94
C GLU A 31 -22.40 10.19 12.22
N LEU A 32 -23.02 9.07 12.55
CA LEU A 32 -22.76 7.81 11.88
C LEU A 32 -23.15 7.89 10.40
N ALA A 33 -22.44 7.22 9.55
CA ALA A 33 -22.81 7.09 8.16
C ALA A 33 -24.26 6.55 8.06
N PRO A 34 -25.08 7.03 7.10
CA PRO A 34 -26.45 6.57 6.94
C PRO A 34 -26.50 5.04 6.85
N GLY A 35 -27.40 4.42 7.59
CA GLY A 35 -27.55 2.97 7.67
C GLY A 35 -26.50 2.26 8.55
N CYS A 36 -25.62 2.99 9.21
CA CYS A 36 -24.65 2.41 10.15
C CYS A 36 -25.29 2.21 11.53
N VAL A 37 -25.34 0.98 11.98
CA VAL A 37 -25.85 0.62 13.32
C VAL A 37 -24.69 0.08 14.14
N TRP A 38 -24.47 0.71 15.30
CA TRP A 38 -23.45 0.29 16.26
C TRP A 38 -24.03 -0.63 17.31
N ASN A 39 -23.56 -1.86 17.32
CA ASN A 39 -23.86 -2.81 18.39
C ASN A 39 -22.60 -3.05 19.26
N VAL A 40 -21.78 -2.04 19.42
CA VAL A 40 -20.58 -2.09 20.24
C VAL A 40 -20.72 -1.06 21.34
N LYS A 41 -20.56 -1.48 22.60
CA LYS A 41 -20.44 -0.55 23.72
C LYS A 41 -19.08 0.15 23.65
N ILE A 42 -18.99 1.18 22.84
CA ILE A 42 -17.80 2.04 22.75
C ILE A 42 -18.10 3.27 23.61
N PRO A 43 -17.21 3.65 24.52
CA PRO A 43 -17.31 4.94 25.20
C PRO A 43 -17.41 6.04 24.16
N ALA A 44 -18.37 6.96 24.33
CA ALA A 44 -18.57 8.09 23.41
C ALA A 44 -17.28 8.91 23.26
N ASN A 45 -16.52 9.00 24.34
CA ASN A 45 -15.21 9.66 24.37
C ASN A 45 -14.19 8.70 24.97
N ILE A 46 -13.13 8.40 24.25
CA ILE A 46 -11.92 7.78 24.81
C ILE A 46 -11.01 8.94 25.19
N THR A 47 -10.81 9.10 26.49
CA THR A 47 -10.01 10.20 27.03
C THR A 47 -8.52 9.84 27.01
N PRO A 48 -7.60 10.84 27.14
CA PRO A 48 -6.18 10.58 27.39
C PRO A 48 -5.93 9.66 28.58
N GLU A 49 -6.77 9.79 29.62
CA GLU A 49 -6.68 8.97 30.83
C GLU A 49 -7.07 7.51 30.58
N ASP A 50 -8.01 7.25 29.67
CA ASP A 50 -8.36 5.88 29.26
C ASP A 50 -7.18 5.19 28.59
N TYR A 51 -6.35 5.94 27.82
CA TYR A 51 -5.13 5.40 27.23
C TYR A 51 -4.03 5.18 28.27
N GLN A 52 -3.89 6.07 29.25
CA GLN A 52 -2.91 5.92 30.33
C GLN A 52 -3.26 4.75 31.25
N LYS A 53 -4.56 4.53 31.52
CA LYS A 53 -5.07 3.43 32.33
C LYS A 53 -5.13 2.10 31.57
N HIS A 54 -5.08 2.15 30.24
CA HIS A 54 -5.16 0.94 29.42
C HIS A 54 -3.82 0.21 29.42
N GLN A 55 -3.75 -0.81 30.23
CA GLN A 55 -2.65 -1.79 30.18
C GLN A 55 -3.06 -2.90 29.24
N CYS A 56 -2.46 -2.95 28.05
CA CYS A 56 -2.53 -4.15 27.23
C CYS A 56 -1.78 -5.27 27.95
N ASP A 57 -2.52 -6.27 28.42
CA ASP A 57 -1.87 -7.48 28.91
C ASP A 57 -1.10 -8.12 27.73
N PRO A 58 0.24 -8.17 27.79
CA PRO A 58 1.06 -8.79 26.76
C PRO A 58 0.75 -10.29 26.58
N ASN A 59 0.05 -10.90 27.54
CA ASN A 59 -0.38 -12.30 27.47
C ASN A 59 -1.73 -12.47 26.78
N GLN A 60 -2.55 -11.43 26.68
CA GLN A 60 -3.89 -11.47 26.07
C GLN A 60 -3.89 -11.09 24.59
N THR A 61 -2.88 -10.41 24.11
CA THR A 61 -2.77 -10.03 22.72
C THR A 61 -1.72 -10.87 22.02
N LYS A 62 -1.94 -11.21 20.75
CA LYS A 62 -0.87 -11.71 19.90
C LYS A 62 0.13 -10.56 19.74
N THR A 63 1.04 -10.45 20.68
CA THR A 63 2.01 -9.37 20.75
C THR A 63 2.90 -9.48 19.53
N ILE A 64 2.86 -8.48 18.68
CA ILE A 64 3.72 -8.38 17.52
C ILE A 64 4.91 -7.52 17.97
N GLY A 65 6.05 -8.18 18.11
CA GLY A 65 7.30 -7.48 18.34
C GLY A 65 7.79 -6.82 17.05
N LEU A 66 8.27 -5.62 17.17
CA LEU A 66 9.04 -4.92 16.15
C LEU A 66 10.51 -5.12 16.47
N MET A 67 11.21 -5.91 15.67
CA MET A 67 12.63 -6.22 15.87
C MET A 67 13.49 -5.27 15.06
N GLN A 68 14.51 -4.70 15.68
CA GLN A 68 15.53 -3.93 14.98
C GLN A 68 16.63 -4.88 14.47
N LEU A 69 16.87 -4.85 13.17
CA LEU A 69 17.83 -5.75 12.49
C LEU A 69 19.25 -5.17 12.38
N VAL A 70 19.32 -3.86 12.24
CA VAL A 70 20.55 -3.07 12.12
C VAL A 70 20.37 -1.74 12.84
N ASP A 71 21.47 -1.09 13.19
CA ASP A 71 21.42 0.21 13.82
C ASP A 71 20.76 1.25 12.93
N THR A 72 19.90 2.08 13.54
CA THR A 72 19.24 3.18 12.85
C THR A 72 20.20 4.33 12.62
N ILE A 73 20.00 5.07 11.55
CA ILE A 73 20.75 6.31 11.26
C ILE A 73 19.89 7.54 11.41
N LEU A 74 18.60 7.35 11.71
CA LEU A 74 17.65 8.41 12.02
C LEU A 74 17.02 8.17 13.39
N PRO A 75 16.76 9.24 14.16
CA PRO A 75 16.28 9.12 15.54
C PRO A 75 14.79 8.80 15.65
N ASN A 76 14.05 8.92 14.55
CA ASN A 76 12.60 8.82 14.57
C ASN A 76 12.14 7.43 15.03
N PRO A 77 11.31 7.36 16.09
CA PRO A 77 10.78 6.07 16.54
C PRO A 77 9.92 5.41 15.47
N VAL A 78 10.05 4.12 15.32
CA VAL A 78 9.19 3.29 14.48
C VAL A 78 8.27 2.46 15.34
N ILE A 79 6.99 2.48 15.04
CA ILE A 79 5.96 1.77 15.77
C ILE A 79 5.16 0.81 14.89
N CYS A 80 4.47 -0.09 15.55
CA CYS A 80 3.48 -0.97 14.93
C CYS A 80 2.28 -1.09 15.87
N TYR A 81 1.07 -0.86 15.36
CA TYR A 81 -0.15 -1.03 16.16
C TYR A 81 -0.58 -2.50 16.18
N HIS A 82 -0.92 -3.02 17.34
CA HIS A 82 -1.52 -4.34 17.49
C HIS A 82 -3.05 -4.27 17.61
N THR A 83 -3.71 -5.40 17.44
CA THR A 83 -5.16 -5.51 17.59
C THR A 83 -5.51 -5.64 19.06
N CYS A 84 -5.82 -4.54 19.73
CA CYS A 84 -6.39 -4.49 21.07
C CYS A 84 -7.73 -3.75 21.06
N LYS A 85 -8.45 -3.82 22.16
CA LYS A 85 -9.77 -3.17 22.33
C LYS A 85 -9.72 -1.69 21.96
N LEU A 86 -8.69 -0.98 22.43
CA LEU A 86 -8.55 0.46 22.21
C LEU A 86 -8.25 0.80 20.74
N ASN A 87 -7.31 0.08 20.14
CA ASN A 87 -6.97 0.27 18.73
C ASN A 87 -8.14 -0.09 17.81
N LEU A 88 -8.91 -1.12 18.15
CA LEU A 88 -10.13 -1.45 17.42
C LEU A 88 -11.20 -0.35 17.54
N TYR A 89 -11.38 0.24 18.71
CA TYR A 89 -12.31 1.36 18.86
C TYR A 89 -11.94 2.55 17.97
N ASN A 90 -10.68 2.88 17.90
CA ASN A 90 -10.19 3.95 17.03
C ASN A 90 -10.37 3.62 15.54
N ALA A 91 -10.12 2.38 15.17
CA ALA A 91 -10.34 1.90 13.81
C ALA A 91 -11.82 1.96 13.42
N ILE A 92 -12.71 1.54 14.33
CA ILE A 92 -14.15 1.59 14.14
C ILE A 92 -14.62 3.04 13.97
N LYS A 93 -14.23 3.95 14.87
CA LYS A 93 -14.58 5.37 14.76
C LYS A 93 -14.19 5.93 13.39
N ARG A 94 -12.99 5.59 12.93
CA ARG A 94 -12.51 6.04 11.63
C ARG A 94 -13.32 5.49 10.45
N GLN A 95 -13.79 4.25 10.53
CA GLN A 95 -14.54 3.60 9.44
C GLN A 95 -16.01 4.01 9.42
N ALA A 96 -16.60 4.24 10.56
CA ALA A 96 -18.04 4.52 10.72
C ALA A 96 -18.39 6.00 10.76
N LEU A 97 -17.43 6.90 10.64
CA LEU A 97 -17.69 8.34 10.57
C LEU A 97 -18.54 8.68 9.35
N TYR A 98 -19.45 9.65 9.56
CA TYR A 98 -20.23 10.21 8.47
C TYR A 98 -19.32 10.71 7.35
N VAL A 99 -19.69 10.39 6.13
CA VAL A 99 -19.08 10.88 4.92
C VAL A 99 -20.12 11.61 4.12
N GLN A 100 -19.74 12.74 3.57
CA GLN A 100 -20.63 13.54 2.74
C GLN A 100 -21.12 12.67 1.56
N LYS A 101 -22.46 12.61 1.41
CA LYS A 101 -23.06 11.98 0.23
C LYS A 101 -22.67 12.79 -1.01
N PRO A 102 -22.30 12.17 -2.14
CA PRO A 102 -22.12 12.89 -3.38
C PRO A 102 -23.43 13.54 -3.82
N GLU A 103 -23.32 14.62 -4.58
CA GLU A 103 -24.48 15.33 -5.10
C GLU A 103 -25.18 14.53 -6.19
N ASP A 104 -26.51 14.54 -6.18
CA ASP A 104 -27.31 13.72 -7.10
C ASP A 104 -27.03 14.11 -8.57
N ASP A 105 -26.89 15.42 -8.87
CA ASP A 105 -26.53 15.90 -10.22
C ASP A 105 -25.14 15.46 -10.66
N PHE A 106 -24.17 15.48 -9.75
CA PHE A 106 -22.85 14.93 -10.04
C PHE A 106 -22.92 13.43 -10.32
N VAL A 107 -23.63 12.67 -9.48
CA VAL A 107 -23.75 11.21 -9.63
C VAL A 107 -24.37 10.85 -10.97
N GLU A 108 -25.43 11.55 -11.37
CA GLU A 108 -26.11 11.29 -12.65
C GLU A 108 -25.16 11.53 -13.84
N LYS A 109 -24.52 12.69 -13.88
CA LYS A 109 -23.60 13.07 -14.97
C LYS A 109 -22.37 12.16 -15.02
N PHE A 110 -21.79 11.88 -13.86
CA PHE A 110 -20.61 11.03 -13.75
C PHE A 110 -20.90 9.58 -14.14
N ASN A 111 -22.00 9.01 -13.67
CA ASN A 111 -22.40 7.65 -14.02
C ASN A 111 -22.72 7.52 -15.51
N LYS A 112 -23.44 8.47 -16.09
CA LYS A 112 -23.74 8.49 -17.53
C LYS A 112 -22.46 8.52 -18.36
N TRP A 113 -21.52 9.40 -18.00
CA TRP A 113 -20.23 9.49 -18.69
C TRP A 113 -19.39 8.23 -18.49
N SER A 114 -19.30 7.72 -17.26
CA SER A 114 -18.56 6.49 -16.94
C SER A 114 -19.13 5.27 -17.65
N TYR A 115 -20.44 5.22 -17.83
CA TYR A 115 -21.09 4.17 -18.63
C TYR A 115 -20.65 4.25 -20.10
N GLY A 116 -20.56 5.46 -20.68
CA GLY A 116 -20.02 5.65 -22.02
C GLY A 116 -18.59 5.12 -22.17
N ILE A 117 -17.73 5.41 -21.21
CA ILE A 117 -16.36 4.86 -21.19
C ILE A 117 -16.38 3.32 -21.10
N TRP A 118 -17.26 2.77 -20.26
CA TRP A 118 -17.38 1.32 -20.12
C TRP A 118 -17.81 0.66 -21.45
N GLU A 119 -18.82 1.20 -22.14
CA GLU A 119 -19.33 0.67 -23.40
C GLU A 119 -18.30 0.76 -24.54
N THR A 120 -17.52 1.84 -24.58
CA THR A 120 -16.60 2.11 -25.70
C THR A 120 -15.19 1.55 -25.50
N GLU A 121 -14.70 1.47 -24.27
CA GLU A 121 -13.32 1.10 -24.00
C GLU A 121 -13.16 -0.26 -23.29
N ILE A 122 -14.10 -0.66 -22.42
CA ILE A 122 -13.94 -1.86 -21.60
C ILE A 122 -14.75 -3.04 -22.16
N ARG A 123 -16.01 -2.82 -22.50
CA ARG A 123 -16.88 -3.89 -23.00
C ARG A 123 -16.31 -4.63 -24.22
N PRO A 124 -15.72 -3.94 -25.22
CA PRO A 124 -15.12 -4.63 -26.36
C PRO A 124 -13.99 -5.58 -25.99
N LEU A 125 -13.26 -5.30 -24.89
CA LEU A 125 -12.18 -6.16 -24.41
C LEU A 125 -12.68 -7.52 -23.88
N LEU A 126 -13.97 -7.59 -23.54
CA LEU A 126 -14.57 -8.82 -23.00
C LEU A 126 -14.84 -9.87 -24.08
N ASP A 127 -14.91 -9.50 -25.36
CA ASP A 127 -15.35 -10.41 -26.42
C ASP A 127 -14.36 -11.56 -26.62
N ASP A 128 -13.06 -11.26 -26.62
CA ASP A 128 -11.98 -12.24 -26.76
C ASP A 128 -11.38 -12.69 -25.42
N PHE A 129 -11.86 -12.16 -24.31
CA PHE A 129 -11.32 -12.45 -23.00
C PHE A 129 -11.68 -13.84 -22.52
N LYS A 130 -10.66 -14.64 -22.22
CA LYS A 130 -10.80 -16.01 -21.71
C LYS A 130 -10.16 -16.10 -20.33
N TYR A 131 -10.98 -16.31 -19.34
CA TYR A 131 -10.54 -16.56 -17.98
C TYR A 131 -11.32 -17.72 -17.39
N SER A 132 -10.67 -18.51 -16.54
CA SER A 132 -11.31 -19.65 -15.90
C SER A 132 -11.15 -19.60 -14.40
N TYR A 133 -12.09 -20.20 -13.69
CA TYR A 133 -11.97 -20.44 -12.26
C TYR A 133 -10.66 -21.19 -11.92
N ALA A 134 -10.24 -22.14 -12.77
CA ALA A 134 -9.02 -22.89 -12.56
C ALA A 134 -7.77 -21.98 -12.56
N ASN A 135 -7.72 -20.96 -13.43
CA ASN A 135 -6.62 -20.00 -13.45
C ASN A 135 -6.51 -19.28 -12.10
N TRP A 136 -7.64 -18.78 -11.59
CA TRP A 136 -7.68 -18.12 -10.29
C TRP A 136 -7.29 -19.08 -9.15
N TYR A 137 -7.89 -20.28 -9.09
CA TYR A 137 -7.64 -21.23 -8.00
C TYR A 137 -6.19 -21.69 -7.95
N ASN A 138 -5.59 -21.98 -9.10
CA ASN A 138 -4.19 -22.39 -9.19
C ASN A 138 -3.19 -21.25 -8.85
N GLY A 139 -3.58 -19.99 -9.03
CA GLY A 139 -2.81 -18.83 -8.61
C GLY A 139 -2.83 -18.58 -7.10
N LEU A 140 -3.73 -19.20 -6.35
CA LEU A 140 -3.81 -19.05 -4.91
C LEU A 140 -2.68 -19.82 -4.18
N THR A 141 -2.20 -19.23 -3.09
CA THR A 141 -1.31 -19.97 -2.18
C THR A 141 -2.01 -21.15 -1.55
N ARG A 142 -1.25 -22.17 -1.14
CA ARG A 142 -1.81 -23.35 -0.46
C ARG A 142 -2.68 -23.00 0.75
N ALA A 143 -2.31 -21.98 1.53
CA ALA A 143 -3.09 -21.51 2.67
C ALA A 143 -4.45 -20.93 2.23
N GLN A 144 -4.48 -20.13 1.16
CA GLN A 144 -5.70 -19.57 0.60
C GLN A 144 -6.61 -20.66 0.00
N GLN A 145 -6.03 -21.65 -0.68
CA GLN A 145 -6.79 -22.81 -1.17
C GLN A 145 -7.45 -23.57 -0.03
N LEU A 146 -6.73 -23.79 1.08
CA LEU A 146 -7.28 -24.47 2.26
C LEU A 146 -8.39 -23.66 2.94
N GLU A 147 -8.28 -22.32 2.95
CA GLU A 147 -9.33 -21.44 3.48
C GLU A 147 -10.67 -21.61 2.77
N ILE A 148 -10.65 -21.73 1.42
CA ILE A 148 -11.86 -21.81 0.59
C ILE A 148 -12.28 -23.24 0.25
N LYS A 149 -11.50 -24.23 0.66
CA LYS A 149 -11.73 -25.65 0.33
C LYS A 149 -13.15 -26.14 0.57
N PRO A 150 -13.84 -25.82 1.67
CA PRO A 150 -15.20 -26.33 1.93
C PRO A 150 -16.20 -25.92 0.84
N TRP A 151 -16.10 -24.71 0.32
CA TRP A 151 -16.97 -24.22 -0.77
C TRP A 151 -16.50 -24.71 -2.14
N HIS A 152 -15.18 -24.79 -2.34
CA HIS A 152 -14.60 -25.34 -3.56
C HIS A 152 -15.00 -26.81 -3.81
N ASN A 153 -15.02 -27.61 -2.75
CA ASN A 153 -15.41 -29.02 -2.84
C ASN A 153 -16.93 -29.25 -2.80
N GLY A 154 -17.74 -28.20 -2.61
CA GLY A 154 -19.18 -28.33 -2.41
C GLY A 154 -19.58 -28.93 -1.07
N GLU A 155 -18.67 -28.97 -0.10
CA GLU A 155 -18.92 -29.47 1.27
C GLU A 155 -19.80 -28.52 2.09
N GLN A 156 -19.84 -27.25 1.71
CA GLN A 156 -20.64 -26.20 2.34
C GLN A 156 -21.30 -25.30 1.30
N GLU A 157 -22.52 -24.90 1.59
CA GLU A 157 -23.21 -23.88 0.81
C GLU A 157 -22.64 -22.49 1.12
N VAL A 158 -22.66 -21.58 0.14
CA VAL A 158 -22.27 -20.20 0.32
C VAL A 158 -23.38 -19.45 1.05
N PRO A 159 -23.14 -18.91 2.27
CA PRO A 159 -24.16 -18.20 3.00
C PRO A 159 -24.45 -16.84 2.37
N PHE A 160 -25.74 -16.46 2.35
CA PHE A 160 -26.19 -15.08 2.01
C PHE A 160 -25.90 -14.14 3.20
N ALA A 161 -24.62 -13.87 3.48
CA ALA A 161 -24.21 -13.02 4.58
C ALA A 161 -22.92 -12.27 4.25
N ASN A 162 -22.99 -10.95 4.17
CA ASN A 162 -21.85 -10.09 3.88
C ASN A 162 -21.04 -9.80 5.16
N ASN A 163 -20.31 -10.79 5.66
CA ASN A 163 -19.58 -10.74 6.91
C ASN A 163 -18.08 -10.47 6.72
N PHE A 164 -17.56 -9.55 7.53
CA PHE A 164 -16.15 -9.18 7.57
C PHE A 164 -15.62 -9.25 9.01
N ASN A 165 -14.33 -9.43 9.14
CA ASN A 165 -13.61 -9.38 10.41
C ASN A 165 -12.63 -8.21 10.40
N MET A 166 -12.75 -7.32 11.38
CA MET A 166 -11.88 -6.15 11.51
C MET A 166 -10.70 -6.45 12.43
N PHE A 167 -9.52 -6.04 12.01
CA PHE A 167 -8.30 -6.03 12.82
C PHE A 167 -7.39 -4.86 12.41
N CYS A 168 -6.47 -4.50 13.31
CA CYS A 168 -5.52 -3.43 13.01
C CYS A 168 -4.52 -3.87 11.95
N LYS A 169 -4.24 -2.98 11.02
CA LYS A 169 -3.22 -3.22 9.99
C LYS A 169 -1.85 -3.21 10.62
N LEU A 170 -1.18 -4.34 10.53
CA LEU A 170 0.17 -4.51 11.07
C LEU A 170 1.18 -3.94 10.08
N GLU A 171 1.50 -2.68 10.24
CA GLU A 171 2.49 -1.99 9.39
C GLU A 171 3.47 -1.20 10.26
N LYS A 172 4.70 -1.09 9.77
CA LYS A 172 5.72 -0.21 10.37
C LYS A 172 5.37 1.22 10.02
N GLN A 173 5.33 2.09 11.01
CA GLN A 173 5.01 3.50 10.84
C GLN A 173 6.00 4.35 11.62
N GLU A 174 6.45 5.42 11.01
CA GLU A 174 7.32 6.40 11.62
C GLU A 174 6.49 7.35 12.50
N VAL A 175 7.00 7.67 13.67
CA VAL A 175 6.49 8.75 14.51
C VAL A 175 7.34 9.99 14.20
N THR A 176 6.70 11.04 13.74
CA THR A 176 7.40 12.27 13.34
C THR A 176 7.37 13.30 14.45
N LEU A 177 8.40 14.13 14.53
CA LEU A 177 8.47 15.26 15.46
C LEU A 177 8.06 16.53 14.71
N ASN A 178 6.91 17.08 15.03
CA ASN A 178 6.39 18.32 14.44
C ASN A 178 6.27 19.41 15.50
N ASN A 179 6.98 20.52 15.34
CA ASN A 179 6.95 21.66 16.27
C ASN A 179 7.22 21.27 17.74
N GLY A 180 8.16 20.36 17.97
CA GLY A 180 8.50 19.86 19.31
C GLY A 180 7.52 18.85 19.91
N GLU A 181 6.46 18.50 19.20
CA GLU A 181 5.51 17.46 19.60
C GLU A 181 5.59 16.23 18.69
N TRP A 182 5.51 15.03 19.30
CA TRP A 182 5.44 13.77 18.55
C TRP A 182 4.09 13.63 17.87
N ASP A 183 4.12 13.58 16.54
CA ASP A 183 2.94 13.27 15.70
C ASP A 183 2.89 11.76 15.44
N TRP A 184 1.90 11.13 16.07
CA TRP A 184 1.71 9.69 16.01
C TRP A 184 0.90 9.32 14.76
N PRO A 185 1.35 8.36 13.96
CA PRO A 185 0.63 7.95 12.78
C PRO A 185 -0.75 7.36 13.12
N LYS A 186 -1.69 7.52 12.22
CA LYS A 186 -3.05 7.02 12.40
C LYS A 186 -3.09 5.50 12.36
N ASN A 187 -3.74 4.90 13.35
CA ASN A 187 -4.06 3.48 13.34
C ASN A 187 -4.95 3.15 12.12
N ARG A 188 -4.50 2.22 11.29
CA ARG A 188 -5.27 1.70 10.13
C ARG A 188 -5.83 0.33 10.46
N CYS A 189 -7.00 0.02 9.91
CA CYS A 189 -7.62 -1.29 10.05
C CYS A 189 -7.79 -1.98 8.70
N ILE A 190 -7.91 -3.28 8.77
CA ILE A 190 -8.31 -4.14 7.67
C ILE A 190 -9.64 -4.79 8.05
N SER A 191 -10.60 -4.74 7.15
CA SER A 191 -11.85 -5.49 7.24
C SER A 191 -11.76 -6.67 6.27
N ALA A 192 -11.26 -7.80 6.75
CA ALA A 192 -11.09 -8.99 5.93
C ALA A 192 -12.43 -9.69 5.73
N PRO A 193 -12.83 -10.02 4.49
CA PRO A 193 -14.02 -10.80 4.21
C PRO A 193 -13.89 -12.22 4.75
N GLU A 194 -15.01 -12.84 5.11
CA GLU A 194 -15.04 -14.27 5.38
C GLU A 194 -14.63 -15.06 4.11
N PRO A 195 -14.05 -16.24 4.24
CA PRO A 195 -13.48 -16.98 3.11
C PRO A 195 -14.46 -17.27 1.96
N TYR A 196 -15.75 -17.50 2.27
CA TYR A 196 -16.76 -17.74 1.23
C TYR A 196 -16.98 -16.51 0.34
N ILE A 197 -16.80 -15.28 0.86
CA ILE A 197 -16.87 -14.05 0.05
C ILE A 197 -15.71 -14.03 -0.94
N LYS A 198 -14.50 -14.42 -0.49
CA LYS A 198 -13.33 -14.55 -1.38
C LYS A 198 -13.56 -15.59 -2.47
N PHE A 199 -14.20 -16.72 -2.11
CA PHE A 199 -14.54 -17.78 -3.05
C PHE A 199 -15.43 -17.28 -4.18
N VAL A 200 -16.44 -16.46 -3.88
CA VAL A 200 -17.36 -15.90 -4.88
C VAL A 200 -16.74 -14.74 -5.67
N THR A 201 -16.10 -13.79 -4.97
CA THR A 201 -15.64 -12.53 -5.59
C THR A 201 -14.25 -12.65 -6.23
N GLY A 202 -13.41 -13.54 -5.72
CA GLY A 202 -12.02 -13.67 -6.13
C GLY A 202 -11.82 -13.95 -7.62
N PRO A 203 -12.51 -14.93 -8.23
CA PRO A 203 -12.38 -15.22 -9.65
C PRO A 203 -12.71 -14.03 -10.54
N VAL A 204 -13.80 -13.33 -10.23
CA VAL A 204 -14.27 -12.16 -11.02
C VAL A 204 -13.28 -11.01 -10.94
N VAL A 205 -12.82 -10.69 -9.73
CA VAL A 205 -11.88 -9.57 -9.54
C VAL A 205 -10.52 -9.87 -10.16
N SER A 206 -10.03 -11.11 -10.03
CA SER A 206 -8.78 -11.51 -10.69
C SER A 206 -8.87 -11.46 -12.20
N ALA A 207 -10.01 -11.88 -12.75
CA ALA A 207 -10.28 -11.79 -14.19
C ALA A 207 -10.23 -10.33 -14.68
N LEU A 208 -10.86 -9.42 -13.95
CA LEU A 208 -10.82 -7.98 -14.26
C LEU A 208 -9.43 -7.38 -14.15
N GLN A 209 -8.67 -7.74 -13.12
CA GLN A 209 -7.29 -7.29 -12.98
C GLN A 209 -6.45 -7.70 -14.18
N GLU A 210 -6.56 -8.96 -14.61
CA GLU A 210 -5.86 -9.47 -15.79
C GLU A 210 -6.33 -8.76 -17.07
N LEU A 211 -7.64 -8.60 -17.27
CA LEU A 211 -8.19 -7.90 -18.41
C LEU A 211 -7.65 -6.46 -18.52
N TYR A 212 -7.68 -5.71 -17.43
CA TYR A 212 -7.24 -4.32 -17.41
C TYR A 212 -5.73 -4.18 -17.59
N ALA A 213 -4.94 -5.07 -16.98
CA ALA A 213 -3.49 -5.08 -17.10
C ALA A 213 -3.03 -5.45 -18.52
N ALA A 214 -3.59 -6.53 -19.09
CA ALA A 214 -3.24 -7.01 -20.43
C ALA A 214 -3.55 -5.98 -21.53
N ASN A 215 -4.63 -5.23 -21.37
CA ASN A 215 -5.07 -4.23 -22.35
C ASN A 215 -4.59 -2.82 -22.06
N ASN A 216 -3.73 -2.61 -21.05
CA ASN A 216 -3.22 -1.30 -20.66
C ASN A 216 -4.34 -0.24 -20.51
N VAL A 217 -5.45 -0.61 -19.86
CA VAL A 217 -6.57 0.31 -19.65
C VAL A 217 -6.07 1.61 -19.02
N LYS A 218 -6.49 2.74 -19.60
CA LYS A 218 -5.99 4.07 -19.22
C LYS A 218 -6.10 4.33 -17.71
N GLY A 219 -4.98 4.68 -17.11
CA GLY A 219 -4.87 4.93 -15.67
C GLY A 219 -4.65 3.68 -14.82
N TYR A 220 -4.82 2.47 -15.33
CA TYR A 220 -4.67 1.25 -14.54
C TYR A 220 -3.21 0.79 -14.45
N CYS A 221 -2.64 0.73 -13.23
CA CYS A 221 -1.24 0.34 -13.05
C CYS A 221 -1.01 -0.66 -11.89
N VAL A 222 -2.03 -1.46 -11.55
CA VAL A 222 -1.97 -2.35 -10.37
C VAL A 222 -0.82 -3.35 -10.45
N ASP A 223 -0.58 -3.95 -11.61
CA ASP A 223 0.41 -5.03 -11.80
C ASP A 223 1.72 -4.56 -12.46
N LYS A 224 1.91 -3.24 -12.61
CA LYS A 224 3.14 -2.69 -13.17
C LYS A 224 4.28 -2.79 -12.17
N ASN A 225 5.39 -3.37 -12.57
CA ASN A 225 6.64 -3.36 -11.84
C ASN A 225 7.42 -2.03 -12.06
N TRP A 226 8.60 -1.90 -11.48
CA TRP A 226 9.38 -0.65 -11.56
C TRP A 226 9.98 -0.41 -12.96
N ASP A 227 10.28 -1.45 -13.72
CA ASP A 227 10.72 -1.29 -15.11
C ASP A 227 9.57 -0.87 -16.02
N ASP A 228 8.36 -1.39 -15.79
CA ASP A 228 7.16 -0.94 -16.48
C ASP A 228 6.87 0.54 -16.22
N LEU A 229 7.01 0.98 -14.96
CA LEU A 229 6.87 2.39 -14.59
C LEU A 229 7.94 3.26 -15.24
N GLY A 230 9.21 2.83 -15.20
CA GLY A 230 10.31 3.54 -15.87
C GLY A 230 10.09 3.68 -17.38
N SER A 231 9.64 2.61 -18.03
CA SER A 231 9.29 2.59 -19.45
C SER A 231 8.09 3.51 -19.76
N PHE A 232 7.11 3.54 -18.87
CA PHE A 232 5.96 4.43 -18.99
C PHE A 232 6.39 5.90 -18.89
N TYR A 233 7.26 6.25 -17.95
CA TYR A 233 7.80 7.62 -17.85
C TYR A 233 8.60 8.00 -19.08
N ASN A 234 9.42 7.10 -19.64
CA ASN A 234 10.14 7.35 -20.89
C ASN A 234 9.16 7.63 -22.05
N LYS A 235 8.07 6.86 -22.14
CA LYS A 235 7.00 7.09 -23.13
C LYS A 235 6.33 8.46 -22.93
N CYS A 236 6.04 8.87 -21.70
CA CYS A 236 5.49 10.20 -21.43
C CYS A 236 6.44 11.31 -21.85
N MET A 237 7.73 11.16 -21.53
CA MET A 237 8.76 12.12 -21.92
C MET A 237 8.89 12.24 -23.45
N SER A 238 8.86 11.14 -24.19
CA SER A 238 8.92 11.15 -25.66
C SER A 238 7.71 11.83 -26.31
N LYS A 239 6.59 11.92 -25.60
CA LYS A 239 5.39 12.68 -25.99
C LYS A 239 5.41 14.15 -25.56
N GLY A 240 6.46 14.61 -24.90
CA GLY A 240 6.55 16.00 -24.37
C GLY A 240 5.69 16.25 -23.12
N LEU A 241 5.27 15.20 -22.42
CA LEU A 241 4.43 15.32 -21.22
C LEU A 241 5.31 15.50 -19.98
N TYR A 242 5.90 16.68 -19.83
CA TYR A 242 6.90 16.95 -18.79
C TYR A 242 6.32 17.37 -17.45
N MET A 243 5.11 17.97 -17.43
CA MET A 243 4.45 18.36 -16.20
C MET A 243 3.74 17.18 -15.57
N THR A 244 3.86 17.03 -14.24
CA THR A 244 3.12 16.04 -13.49
C THR A 244 2.17 16.68 -12.49
N VAL A 245 0.99 16.09 -12.33
CA VAL A 245 0.02 16.45 -11.31
C VAL A 245 -0.23 15.21 -10.46
N GLN A 246 0.19 15.26 -9.20
CA GLN A 246 0.16 14.13 -8.27
C GLN A 246 -0.83 14.39 -7.16
N GLY A 247 -1.56 13.38 -6.77
CA GLY A 247 -2.51 13.52 -5.68
C GLY A 247 -2.82 12.21 -4.96
N ASP A 248 -3.45 12.37 -3.80
CA ASP A 248 -3.93 11.27 -2.94
C ASP A 248 -5.33 11.64 -2.44
N ILE A 249 -6.24 10.68 -2.45
CA ILE A 249 -7.61 10.90 -2.01
C ILE A 249 -7.73 10.59 -0.51
N SER A 250 -8.27 11.54 0.24
CA SER A 250 -8.37 11.45 1.69
C SER A 250 -9.36 10.38 2.14
N GLY A 251 -8.85 9.28 2.68
CA GLY A 251 -9.68 8.22 3.23
C GLY A 251 -10.66 7.64 2.23
N LEU A 252 -10.18 7.34 1.02
CA LEU A 252 -10.98 6.86 -0.11
C LEU A 252 -11.94 5.74 0.29
N ASP A 253 -11.45 4.67 0.92
CA ASP A 253 -12.28 3.51 1.30
C ASP A 253 -13.57 3.92 2.03
N ARG A 254 -13.46 4.90 2.92
CA ARG A 254 -14.58 5.44 3.68
C ARG A 254 -15.51 6.30 2.82
N SER A 255 -14.97 7.06 1.88
CA SER A 255 -15.72 8.02 1.06
C SER A 255 -16.43 7.39 -0.14
N VAL A 256 -16.12 6.14 -0.48
CA VAL A 256 -16.80 5.42 -1.56
C VAL A 256 -18.20 5.02 -1.12
N THR A 257 -19.18 5.79 -1.54
CA THR A 257 -20.62 5.52 -1.27
C THR A 257 -21.16 4.46 -2.22
N LYS A 258 -22.36 3.94 -1.92
CA LYS A 258 -23.03 2.99 -2.82
C LYS A 258 -23.20 3.51 -4.26
N PHE A 259 -23.33 4.83 -4.43
CA PHE A 259 -23.47 5.47 -5.75
C PHE A 259 -22.19 5.41 -6.56
N LEU A 260 -21.03 5.61 -5.92
CA LEU A 260 -19.75 5.50 -6.57
C LEU A 260 -19.33 4.03 -6.82
N LEU A 261 -19.82 3.11 -5.99
CA LEU A 261 -19.65 1.66 -6.22
C LEU A 261 -20.36 1.17 -7.48
N GLU A 262 -21.38 1.89 -7.96
CA GLU A 262 -22.11 1.51 -9.18
C GLU A 262 -21.20 1.38 -10.40
N ILE A 263 -20.14 2.19 -10.47
CA ILE A 263 -19.15 2.14 -11.56
C ILE A 263 -18.46 0.79 -11.63
N ASN A 264 -18.07 0.24 -10.49
CA ASN A 264 -17.45 -1.08 -10.46
C ASN A 264 -18.45 -2.22 -10.78
N ARG A 265 -19.73 -2.02 -10.46
CA ARG A 265 -20.77 -3.05 -10.66
C ARG A 265 -20.95 -3.45 -12.11
N LEU A 266 -20.86 -2.51 -13.05
CA LEU A 266 -20.98 -2.79 -14.48
C LEU A 266 -19.90 -3.77 -14.93
N SER A 267 -18.65 -3.46 -14.62
CA SER A 267 -17.50 -4.31 -14.95
C SER A 267 -17.60 -5.69 -14.28
N TYR A 268 -17.98 -5.72 -13.02
CA TYR A 268 -18.08 -6.96 -12.26
C TYR A 268 -19.20 -7.88 -12.78
N ARG A 269 -20.38 -7.33 -13.08
CA ARG A 269 -21.49 -8.13 -13.63
C ARG A 269 -21.15 -8.73 -14.98
N ALA A 270 -20.57 -7.92 -15.88
CA ALA A 270 -20.23 -8.37 -17.21
C ALA A 270 -19.20 -9.50 -17.20
N VAL A 271 -18.25 -9.48 -16.28
CA VAL A 271 -17.23 -10.54 -16.13
C VAL A 271 -17.77 -11.73 -15.35
N ALA A 272 -18.65 -11.52 -14.37
CA ALA A 272 -19.23 -12.60 -13.57
C ALA A 272 -19.93 -13.65 -14.42
N ASP A 273 -20.61 -13.22 -15.48
CA ASP A 273 -21.30 -14.12 -16.42
C ASP A 273 -20.32 -14.99 -17.24
N LYS A 274 -19.07 -14.53 -17.40
CA LYS A 274 -18.02 -15.24 -18.15
C LYS A 274 -17.11 -16.10 -17.28
N VAL A 275 -17.10 -15.88 -15.96
CA VAL A 275 -16.27 -16.62 -15.02
C VAL A 275 -17.04 -17.81 -14.48
N PHE A 276 -16.54 -19.01 -14.77
CA PHE A 276 -17.12 -20.24 -14.29
C PHE A 276 -17.22 -20.28 -12.75
N HIS A 277 -18.33 -20.78 -12.22
CA HIS A 277 -18.71 -20.84 -10.80
C HIS A 277 -19.18 -19.51 -10.18
N CYS A 278 -19.33 -18.45 -10.92
CA CYS A 278 -19.91 -17.24 -10.37
C CYS A 278 -21.44 -17.32 -10.40
N ASN A 279 -22.06 -17.29 -9.21
CA ASN A 279 -23.50 -17.12 -9.13
C ASN A 279 -23.81 -15.61 -9.19
N PRO A 280 -24.49 -15.09 -10.23
CA PRO A 280 -24.75 -13.65 -10.38
C PRO A 280 -25.51 -13.05 -9.18
N GLU A 281 -26.44 -13.80 -8.58
CA GLU A 281 -27.21 -13.33 -7.43
C GLU A 281 -26.35 -13.20 -6.18
N LEU A 282 -25.48 -14.19 -5.91
CA LEU A 282 -24.52 -14.12 -4.81
C LEU A 282 -23.52 -12.98 -5.01
N PHE A 283 -23.04 -12.84 -6.25
CA PHE A 283 -22.07 -11.80 -6.58
C PHE A 283 -22.65 -10.40 -6.37
N LYS A 284 -23.89 -10.16 -6.84
CA LYS A 284 -24.63 -8.92 -6.62
C LYS A 284 -24.75 -8.59 -5.13
N PHE A 285 -25.06 -9.60 -4.32
CA PHE A 285 -25.16 -9.46 -2.87
C PHE A 285 -23.84 -8.97 -2.23
N PHE A 286 -22.69 -9.51 -2.65
CA PHE A 286 -21.39 -9.13 -2.10
C PHE A 286 -20.82 -7.81 -2.63
N LEU A 287 -21.41 -7.20 -3.64
CA LEU A 287 -21.01 -5.89 -4.16
C LEU A 287 -21.51 -4.70 -3.31
N CYS A 288 -21.83 -4.92 -2.03
CA CYS A 288 -22.22 -3.89 -1.08
C CYS A 288 -23.55 -3.20 -1.40
N GLU A 289 -24.44 -3.87 -2.13
CA GLU A 289 -25.83 -3.42 -2.27
C GLU A 289 -26.58 -3.51 -0.95
N ASP A 290 -26.27 -4.54 -0.18
CA ASP A 290 -26.84 -4.79 1.13
C ASP A 290 -25.94 -4.35 2.29
N THR A 291 -26.49 -4.40 3.49
CA THR A 291 -25.78 -4.04 4.69
C THR A 291 -24.65 -5.04 4.98
N THR A 292 -23.44 -4.54 5.07
CA THR A 292 -22.27 -5.32 5.46
C THR A 292 -22.13 -5.37 6.97
N LYS A 293 -21.97 -6.56 7.52
CA LYS A 293 -21.70 -6.76 8.93
C LYS A 293 -20.19 -6.91 9.18
N ILE A 294 -19.61 -5.95 9.89
CA ILE A 294 -18.22 -5.98 10.28
C ILE A 294 -18.10 -6.42 11.74
N ASN A 295 -17.54 -7.58 11.98
CA ASN A 295 -17.28 -8.09 13.31
C ASN A 295 -15.96 -7.52 13.84
N CYS A 296 -16.03 -6.96 15.03
CA CYS A 296 -14.87 -6.48 15.78
C CYS A 296 -14.47 -7.58 16.76
N LYS A 297 -13.38 -8.26 16.45
CA LYS A 297 -12.88 -9.39 17.25
C LYS A 297 -11.52 -9.05 17.85
N MET A 298 -11.31 -9.42 19.08
CA MET A 298 -10.03 -9.36 19.78
C MET A 298 -9.57 -10.77 20.12
N PHE A 299 -8.28 -11.04 19.98
CA PHE A 299 -7.72 -12.28 20.46
C PHE A 299 -7.52 -12.20 21.98
N GLU A 300 -8.22 -13.03 22.71
CA GLU A 300 -8.03 -13.23 24.13
C GLU A 300 -7.33 -14.58 24.36
N LYS A 301 -6.22 -14.55 25.14
CA LYS A 301 -5.58 -15.77 25.56
C LYS A 301 -6.42 -16.38 26.68
N MET A 302 -7.12 -17.45 26.42
CA MET A 302 -7.79 -18.18 27.48
C MET A 302 -6.76 -18.73 28.47
N THR A 303 -6.75 -18.17 29.66
CA THR A 303 -6.07 -18.74 30.82
C THR A 303 -6.86 -19.96 31.35
N MET A 304 -7.13 -20.94 30.51
CA MET A 304 -7.60 -22.23 30.98
C MET A 304 -6.51 -23.27 30.81
N LYS A 305 -6.41 -24.13 31.82
CA LYS A 305 -5.46 -25.24 31.95
C LYS A 305 -5.42 -26.25 30.78
N PHE A 306 -6.04 -25.97 29.68
CA PHE A 306 -6.08 -26.79 28.49
C PHE A 306 -5.47 -26.07 27.27
N ARG A 307 -4.22 -26.42 27.01
CA ARG A 307 -3.54 -26.36 25.71
C ARG A 307 -3.83 -25.10 24.86
N GLY A 308 -3.31 -23.94 25.23
CA GLY A 308 -2.96 -22.90 24.24
C GLY A 308 -4.00 -22.46 23.22
N MET A 309 -5.29 -22.70 23.41
CA MET A 309 -6.34 -22.22 22.54
C MET A 309 -6.55 -20.71 22.76
N GLN A 310 -6.34 -19.95 21.73
CA GLN A 310 -6.71 -18.54 21.70
C GLN A 310 -8.19 -18.45 21.33
N SER A 311 -9.01 -17.88 22.19
CA SER A 311 -10.39 -17.56 21.84
C SER A 311 -10.48 -16.16 21.26
N LEU A 312 -11.36 -16.00 20.27
CA LEU A 312 -11.70 -14.72 19.70
C LEU A 312 -12.84 -14.09 20.50
N LEU A 313 -12.55 -13.06 21.29
CA LEU A 313 -13.59 -12.28 21.95
C LEU A 313 -14.24 -11.34 20.94
N LYS A 314 -15.52 -11.52 20.70
CA LYS A 314 -16.33 -10.61 19.88
C LYS A 314 -16.71 -9.39 20.69
N LEU A 315 -16.07 -8.24 20.41
CA LEU A 315 -16.42 -6.95 21.05
C LEU A 315 -17.78 -6.44 20.62
N GLY A 316 -18.24 -6.83 19.44
CA GLY A 316 -19.50 -6.39 18.84
C GLY A 316 -19.40 -6.42 17.32
N HIS A 317 -20.34 -5.79 16.66
CA HIS A 317 -20.33 -5.63 15.21
C HIS A 317 -20.87 -4.26 14.80
N ILE A 318 -20.48 -3.85 13.59
CA ILE A 318 -21.00 -2.66 12.92
C ILE A 318 -21.70 -3.13 11.65
N ASN A 319 -22.88 -2.59 11.39
CA ASN A 319 -23.53 -2.73 10.09
C ASN A 319 -23.30 -1.45 9.29
N ILE A 320 -22.72 -1.55 8.12
CA ILE A 320 -22.41 -0.42 7.24
C ILE A 320 -23.04 -0.69 5.87
N GLN A 321 -23.74 0.29 5.33
CA GLN A 321 -24.23 0.26 3.97
C GLN A 321 -23.31 1.06 3.05
N GLY A 322 -22.91 0.49 1.92
CA GLY A 322 -21.92 1.09 1.03
C GLY A 322 -20.50 1.02 1.62
N THR A 323 -19.65 1.94 1.27
CA THR A 323 -18.22 2.05 1.58
C THR A 323 -17.34 0.88 1.08
N ARG A 324 -16.11 1.18 0.72
CA ARG A 324 -15.09 0.17 0.43
C ARG A 324 -14.50 -0.37 1.75
N LYS A 325 -14.43 -1.68 1.91
CA LYS A 325 -13.80 -2.28 3.08
C LYS A 325 -12.34 -2.56 2.74
N SER A 326 -11.44 -1.87 3.43
CA SER A 326 -10.00 -2.12 3.29
C SER A 326 -9.71 -3.58 3.62
N GLY A 327 -9.31 -4.38 2.63
CA GLY A 327 -9.09 -5.83 2.75
C GLY A 327 -10.13 -6.71 2.04
N GLU A 328 -11.25 -6.16 1.55
CA GLU A 328 -12.08 -6.90 0.61
C GLU A 328 -11.30 -7.17 -0.69
N TYR A 329 -11.64 -8.25 -1.38
CA TYR A 329 -10.89 -8.69 -2.55
C TYR A 329 -10.81 -7.61 -3.65
N PRO A 330 -11.90 -6.88 -3.97
CA PRO A 330 -11.88 -5.83 -4.99
C PRO A 330 -11.26 -4.49 -4.56
N THR A 331 -10.71 -4.35 -3.34
CA THR A 331 -10.24 -3.04 -2.83
C THR A 331 -9.28 -2.35 -3.80
N THR A 332 -8.21 -3.02 -4.20
CA THR A 332 -7.19 -2.41 -5.06
C THR A 332 -7.73 -2.14 -6.46
N HIS A 333 -8.37 -3.11 -7.09
CA HIS A 333 -8.94 -2.96 -8.43
C HIS A 333 -10.03 -1.89 -8.48
N GLY A 334 -11.03 -2.02 -7.62
CA GLY A 334 -12.19 -1.12 -7.62
C GLY A 334 -11.84 0.31 -7.25
N ASN A 335 -10.91 0.52 -6.31
CA ASN A 335 -10.42 1.87 -5.99
C ASN A 335 -9.65 2.46 -7.17
N THR A 336 -8.78 1.66 -7.82
CA THR A 336 -8.02 2.11 -9.00
C THR A 336 -8.95 2.48 -10.16
N GLU A 337 -9.95 1.66 -10.45
CA GLU A 337 -10.94 1.94 -11.48
C GLU A 337 -11.73 3.22 -11.16
N LEU A 338 -12.26 3.33 -9.94
CA LEU A 338 -13.02 4.51 -9.52
C LEU A 338 -12.20 5.80 -9.59
N VAL A 339 -10.99 5.78 -9.04
CA VAL A 339 -10.11 6.97 -9.04
C VAL A 339 -9.70 7.31 -10.47
N SER A 340 -9.38 6.32 -11.31
CA SER A 340 -9.12 6.56 -12.73
C SER A 340 -10.29 7.26 -13.42
N ARG A 341 -11.54 6.82 -13.15
CA ARG A 341 -12.73 7.48 -13.69
C ARG A 341 -12.90 8.92 -13.18
N LEU A 342 -12.71 9.15 -11.88
CA LEU A 342 -12.82 10.50 -11.30
C LEU A 342 -11.78 11.46 -11.89
N ILE A 343 -10.52 11.03 -12.03
CA ILE A 343 -9.47 11.87 -12.63
C ILE A 343 -9.71 12.11 -14.10
N ARG A 344 -10.11 11.10 -14.85
CA ARG A 344 -10.49 11.24 -16.27
C ARG A 344 -11.68 12.16 -16.44
N TYR A 345 -12.65 12.14 -15.55
CA TYR A 345 -13.78 13.06 -15.57
C TYR A 345 -13.32 14.53 -15.40
N VAL A 346 -12.36 14.79 -14.50
CA VAL A 346 -11.72 16.11 -14.38
C VAL A 346 -11.07 16.52 -15.70
N MET A 347 -10.28 15.63 -16.29
CA MET A 347 -9.52 15.94 -17.50
C MET A 347 -10.40 16.06 -18.75
N GLU A 348 -11.31 15.09 -18.95
CA GLU A 348 -12.05 14.95 -20.21
C GLU A 348 -13.36 15.75 -20.21
N VAL A 349 -14.01 15.92 -19.04
CA VAL A 349 -15.30 16.63 -18.96
C VAL A 349 -15.15 18.05 -18.42
N VAL A 350 -14.43 18.25 -17.31
CA VAL A 350 -14.33 19.56 -16.68
C VAL A 350 -13.33 20.45 -17.45
N LEU A 351 -12.16 19.92 -17.80
CA LEU A 351 -11.11 20.62 -18.55
C LEU A 351 -11.27 20.49 -20.07
N ASN A 352 -12.19 19.65 -20.54
CA ASN A 352 -12.40 19.37 -21.96
C ASN A 352 -11.09 18.99 -22.70
N ARG A 353 -10.22 18.22 -22.06
CA ARG A 353 -8.96 17.74 -22.63
C ARG A 353 -9.22 16.44 -23.41
N ASP A 354 -8.60 16.36 -24.60
CA ASP A 354 -8.60 15.12 -25.36
C ASP A 354 -7.93 13.99 -24.55
N LYS A 355 -8.49 12.77 -24.64
CA LYS A 355 -7.96 11.61 -23.92
C LYS A 355 -6.51 11.27 -24.26
N ASP A 356 -6.03 11.62 -25.45
CA ASP A 356 -4.67 11.34 -25.90
C ASP A 356 -3.68 12.48 -25.55
N SER A 357 -4.18 13.63 -25.05
CA SER A 357 -3.36 14.79 -24.66
C SER A 357 -2.67 14.64 -23.32
N TYR A 358 -2.97 13.61 -22.55
CA TYR A 358 -2.37 13.31 -21.25
C TYR A 358 -2.23 11.81 -21.03
N GLU A 359 -1.35 11.42 -20.11
CA GLU A 359 -1.23 10.05 -19.63
C GLU A 359 -1.54 10.03 -18.11
N LEU A 360 -1.93 8.87 -17.61
CA LEU A 360 -2.41 8.71 -16.25
C LEU A 360 -1.91 7.39 -15.64
N LEU A 361 -1.46 7.45 -14.38
CA LEU A 361 -1.22 6.29 -13.53
C LEU A 361 -2.08 6.40 -12.28
N VAL A 362 -2.78 5.32 -11.92
CA VAL A 362 -3.57 5.21 -10.70
C VAL A 362 -3.33 3.87 -10.04
N LYS A 363 -3.13 3.88 -8.74
CA LYS A 363 -3.08 2.67 -7.91
C LYS A 363 -3.74 2.92 -6.56
N GLY A 364 -4.97 2.44 -6.40
CA GLY A 364 -5.77 2.73 -5.22
C GLY A 364 -6.19 4.20 -5.17
N ASP A 365 -5.76 4.90 -4.12
CA ASP A 365 -5.98 6.32 -3.89
C ASP A 365 -4.89 7.25 -4.45
N ASP A 366 -3.71 6.70 -4.77
CA ASP A 366 -2.61 7.44 -5.39
C ASP A 366 -2.82 7.60 -6.91
N PHE A 367 -2.58 8.80 -7.44
CA PHE A 367 -2.58 9.06 -8.87
C PHE A 367 -1.50 10.05 -9.33
N VAL A 368 -1.10 9.93 -10.59
CA VAL A 368 -0.22 10.87 -11.29
C VAL A 368 -0.72 11.08 -12.70
N ILE A 369 -0.91 12.34 -13.08
CA ILE A 369 -1.22 12.76 -14.44
C ILE A 369 0.07 13.32 -15.06
N PHE A 370 0.33 12.96 -16.31
CA PHE A 370 1.43 13.48 -17.13
C PHE A 370 0.83 14.27 -18.28
N MET A 371 1.25 15.51 -18.44
CA MET A 371 0.69 16.41 -19.44
C MET A 371 1.71 17.44 -19.93
N VAL A 372 1.40 18.10 -21.01
CA VAL A 372 2.17 19.26 -21.47
C VAL A 372 2.06 20.37 -20.41
N PRO A 373 3.15 21.12 -20.13
CA PRO A 373 3.10 22.24 -19.20
C PRO A 373 1.97 23.22 -19.53
N CYS A 374 1.16 23.54 -18.54
CA CYS A 374 0.03 24.46 -18.66
C CYS A 374 -0.21 25.21 -17.34
N ASP A 375 -1.22 26.08 -17.30
CA ASP A 375 -1.57 26.81 -16.10
C ASP A 375 -2.01 25.86 -14.97
N GLN A 376 -1.31 25.94 -13.87
CA GLN A 376 -1.59 25.12 -12.68
C GLN A 376 -2.88 25.52 -11.99
N GLU A 377 -3.28 26.79 -12.06
CA GLU A 377 -4.52 27.26 -11.41
C GLU A 377 -5.75 26.74 -12.13
N GLU A 378 -5.73 26.68 -13.46
CA GLU A 378 -6.80 26.03 -14.26
C GLU A 378 -7.04 24.59 -13.76
N ILE A 379 -5.96 23.84 -13.56
CA ILE A 379 -6.03 22.47 -13.05
C ILE A 379 -6.60 22.43 -11.62
N ARG A 380 -6.12 23.30 -10.72
CA ARG A 380 -6.60 23.36 -9.34
C ARG A 380 -8.10 23.63 -9.27
N GLU A 381 -8.58 24.57 -10.03
CA GLU A 381 -10.01 24.91 -10.07
C GLU A 381 -10.86 23.75 -10.63
N ALA A 382 -10.37 23.05 -11.66
CA ALA A 382 -11.05 21.87 -12.18
C ALA A 382 -11.15 20.74 -11.13
N PHE A 383 -10.07 20.49 -10.39
CA PHE A 383 -10.08 19.52 -9.31
C PHE A 383 -11.02 19.92 -8.17
N LYS A 384 -11.09 21.22 -7.80
CA LYS A 384 -12.04 21.73 -6.81
C LYS A 384 -13.49 21.43 -7.20
N GLN A 385 -13.84 21.53 -8.48
CA GLN A 385 -15.18 21.25 -8.97
C GLN A 385 -15.64 19.81 -8.71
N VAL A 386 -14.74 18.86 -8.61
CA VAL A 386 -15.05 17.44 -8.39
C VAL A 386 -14.83 17.01 -6.93
N PHE A 387 -13.74 17.49 -6.32
CA PHE A 387 -13.26 16.99 -5.03
C PHE A 387 -13.48 17.97 -3.87
N GLU A 388 -14.08 19.13 -4.10
CA GLU A 388 -14.33 20.05 -3.02
C GLU A 388 -15.43 19.53 -2.11
N THR A 389 -15.19 19.53 -0.80
CA THR A 389 -16.12 19.07 0.21
C THR A 389 -16.76 20.21 1.00
N LYS A 390 -16.32 21.46 0.79
CA LYS A 390 -16.78 22.65 1.49
C LYS A 390 -17.04 23.77 0.52
N GLY A 391 -18.19 24.41 0.66
CA GLY A 391 -18.53 25.62 -0.04
C GLY A 391 -19.73 25.48 -0.95
N ILE A 392 -20.67 26.35 -0.73
CA ILE A 392 -21.74 26.67 -1.66
C ILE A 392 -21.19 27.77 -2.55
N ASN A 393 -21.38 27.67 -3.85
CA ASN A 393 -21.05 28.74 -4.76
C ASN A 393 -21.73 30.05 -4.34
N PRO A 394 -21.23 31.22 -4.80
CA PRO A 394 -21.95 32.49 -4.62
C PRO A 394 -23.41 32.43 -5.05
N ASP A 395 -23.73 31.56 -5.99
CA ASP A 395 -25.10 31.34 -6.50
C ASP A 395 -25.94 30.37 -5.65
N GLY A 396 -25.41 29.88 -4.52
CA GLY A 396 -26.09 28.91 -3.65
C GLY A 396 -26.14 27.48 -4.21
N LYS A 397 -25.50 27.20 -5.34
CA LYS A 397 -25.44 25.86 -5.97
C LYS A 397 -24.09 25.20 -5.73
N CYS A 398 -24.14 23.94 -5.34
CA CYS A 398 -22.94 23.11 -5.31
C CYS A 398 -22.49 22.77 -6.72
N LYS A 399 -21.19 22.98 -7.02
CA LYS A 399 -20.58 22.45 -8.23
C LYS A 399 -20.07 21.04 -7.95
N TYR A 400 -20.26 20.13 -8.86
CA TYR A 400 -19.76 18.76 -8.95
C TYR A 400 -19.00 18.25 -7.73
N LYS A 401 -19.70 17.73 -6.71
CA LYS A 401 -19.07 17.16 -5.52
C LYS A 401 -19.20 15.66 -5.51
N SER A 402 -18.08 14.98 -5.65
CA SER A 402 -18.02 13.52 -5.65
C SER A 402 -18.25 12.88 -4.29
N GLY A 403 -18.30 13.66 -3.21
CA GLY A 403 -18.29 13.14 -1.84
C GLY A 403 -16.91 12.68 -1.36
N THR A 404 -15.88 12.77 -2.22
CA THR A 404 -14.48 12.47 -1.90
C THR A 404 -13.66 13.75 -1.85
N ALA A 405 -12.64 13.79 -0.99
CA ALA A 405 -11.78 14.95 -0.85
C ALA A 405 -10.34 14.60 -1.21
N LEU A 406 -9.65 15.53 -1.87
CA LEU A 406 -8.21 15.42 -2.03
C LEU A 406 -7.51 15.64 -0.69
N LYS A 407 -6.52 14.82 -0.41
CA LYS A 407 -5.60 15.04 0.71
C LYS A 407 -4.55 16.07 0.33
N PHE A 408 -4.04 15.99 -0.87
CA PHE A 408 -3.16 16.97 -1.49
C PHE A 408 -3.26 16.90 -3.02
N LEU A 409 -2.87 17.99 -3.67
CA LEU A 409 -2.59 18.09 -5.10
C LEU A 409 -1.25 18.79 -5.26
N LYS A 410 -0.27 18.10 -5.84
CA LYS A 410 1.10 18.57 -6.01
C LYS A 410 1.44 18.63 -7.49
N PHE A 411 2.01 19.73 -7.91
CA PHE A 411 2.57 19.89 -9.26
C PHE A 411 4.07 19.59 -9.21
N GLY A 412 4.59 19.03 -10.27
CA GLY A 412 5.99 18.67 -10.41
C GLY A 412 6.38 18.38 -11.84
N THR A 413 7.53 17.76 -12.00
CA THR A 413 8.04 17.34 -13.30
C THR A 413 8.14 15.83 -13.39
N ILE A 414 8.23 15.30 -14.60
CA ILE A 414 8.44 13.87 -14.84
C ILE A 414 9.78 13.37 -14.27
N PHE A 415 10.72 14.25 -14.01
CA PHE A 415 12.06 13.90 -13.53
C PHE A 415 12.10 13.61 -12.03
N ASP A 416 11.16 14.15 -11.25
CA ASP A 416 10.98 13.88 -9.81
C ASP A 416 9.53 13.53 -9.51
N THR A 417 9.11 12.35 -9.90
CA THR A 417 7.75 11.86 -9.66
C THR A 417 7.70 10.97 -8.43
N ASP A 418 6.71 11.24 -7.59
CA ASP A 418 6.46 10.60 -6.32
C ASP A 418 5.13 9.81 -6.39
N PHE A 419 5.20 8.50 -6.63
CA PHE A 419 4.03 7.65 -6.82
C PHE A 419 4.14 6.36 -6.01
N CYS A 420 3.07 5.98 -5.31
CA CYS A 420 3.00 4.74 -4.52
C CYS A 420 4.19 4.55 -3.55
N SER A 421 4.61 5.62 -2.88
CA SER A 421 5.74 5.62 -1.95
C SER A 421 7.10 5.28 -2.59
N THR A 422 7.24 5.51 -3.89
CA THR A 422 8.52 5.42 -4.62
C THR A 422 8.98 6.81 -5.03
N ASP A 423 10.25 6.94 -5.35
CA ASP A 423 10.85 8.09 -6.01
C ASP A 423 11.32 7.69 -7.41
N THR A 424 11.49 8.66 -8.29
CA THR A 424 12.05 8.43 -9.62
C THR A 424 13.21 9.38 -9.90
N PHE A 425 14.09 8.97 -10.80
CA PHE A 425 15.09 9.84 -11.40
C PHE A 425 15.34 9.43 -12.86
N TYR A 426 15.81 10.37 -13.66
CA TYR A 426 16.18 10.12 -15.04
C TYR A 426 17.69 10.09 -15.18
N CYS A 427 18.24 9.03 -15.76
CA CYS A 427 19.65 8.94 -16.12
C CYS A 427 19.82 9.39 -17.57
N LYS A 428 20.48 10.52 -17.81
CA LYS A 428 20.72 11.04 -19.16
C LYS A 428 21.64 10.13 -19.99
N ASP A 429 22.65 9.52 -19.34
CA ASP A 429 23.63 8.71 -20.04
C ASP A 429 23.04 7.42 -20.60
N CYS A 430 22.15 6.78 -19.85
CA CYS A 430 21.46 5.60 -20.35
C CYS A 430 20.04 5.86 -20.85
N GLN A 431 19.60 7.13 -20.84
CA GLN A 431 18.29 7.60 -21.30
C GLN A 431 17.12 6.82 -20.72
N THR A 432 17.17 6.56 -19.40
CA THR A 432 16.21 5.69 -18.74
C THR A 432 15.73 6.31 -17.44
N HIS A 433 14.41 6.35 -17.24
CA HIS A 433 13.84 6.58 -15.92
C HIS A 433 14.01 5.35 -15.05
N ARG A 434 14.39 5.60 -13.80
CA ARG A 434 14.55 4.58 -12.76
C ARG A 434 13.64 4.89 -11.59
N VAL A 435 13.04 3.85 -11.04
CA VAL A 435 12.19 3.92 -9.86
C VAL A 435 12.97 3.40 -8.66
N THR A 436 12.92 4.10 -7.54
CA THR A 436 13.59 3.75 -6.28
C THR A 436 12.63 3.84 -5.11
N ARG A 437 13.04 3.35 -3.96
CA ARG A 437 12.35 3.66 -2.70
C ARG A 437 12.63 5.09 -2.29
N LYS A 438 11.71 5.69 -1.56
CA LYS A 438 11.97 6.98 -0.90
C LYS A 438 13.10 6.82 0.09
N LEU A 439 14.14 7.65 -0.05
CA LEU A 439 15.36 7.53 0.73
C LEU A 439 15.09 7.63 2.25
N GLN A 440 14.31 8.62 2.68
CA GLN A 440 13.93 8.77 4.08
C GLN A 440 13.23 7.51 4.62
N ARG A 441 12.23 6.98 3.92
CA ARG A 441 11.52 5.76 4.34
C ARG A 441 12.41 4.53 4.34
N TYR A 442 13.36 4.47 3.43
CA TYR A 442 14.34 3.39 3.39
C TYR A 442 15.21 3.39 4.65
N TYR A 443 15.74 4.54 5.02
CA TYR A 443 16.59 4.67 6.21
C TYR A 443 15.83 4.50 7.53
N THR A 444 14.56 4.95 7.59
CA THR A 444 13.76 4.86 8.83
C THR A 444 13.14 3.48 9.04
N LEU A 445 12.54 2.89 8.00
CA LEU A 445 11.69 1.70 8.18
C LEU A 445 12.40 0.38 7.90
N THR A 446 13.42 0.39 7.03
CA THR A 446 14.11 -0.86 6.64
C THR A 446 14.88 -1.51 7.81
N PRO A 447 15.46 -0.75 8.77
CA PRO A 447 16.10 -1.34 9.95
C PRO A 447 15.21 -2.27 10.77
N PHE A 448 13.91 -2.15 10.65
CA PHE A 448 12.95 -2.88 11.47
C PHE A 448 12.21 -3.97 10.71
N THR A 449 11.89 -5.06 11.40
CA THR A 449 11.01 -6.12 10.89
C THR A 449 9.97 -6.52 11.92
N ARG A 450 8.90 -7.16 11.44
CA ARG A 450 7.80 -7.67 12.27
C ARG A 450 7.91 -9.18 12.38
N ASN A 451 7.31 -9.75 13.43
CA ASN A 451 7.05 -11.19 13.55
C ASN A 451 8.28 -12.13 13.59
N LEU A 452 9.50 -11.59 13.77
CA LEU A 452 10.70 -12.41 13.96
C LEU A 452 11.16 -12.52 15.42
N TRP A 453 10.37 -12.03 16.37
CA TRP A 453 10.73 -12.03 17.79
C TRP A 453 10.96 -13.43 18.38
N SER A 454 10.39 -14.48 17.77
CA SER A 454 10.63 -15.87 18.12
C SER A 454 11.63 -16.58 17.21
N ALA A 455 12.21 -15.87 16.24
CA ALA A 455 13.16 -16.45 15.30
C ALA A 455 14.52 -16.68 15.95
N THR A 456 15.21 -17.71 15.50
CA THR A 456 16.60 -17.98 15.89
C THR A 456 17.53 -16.94 15.24
N PRO A 457 18.74 -16.71 15.81
CA PRO A 457 19.72 -15.83 15.21
C PRO A 457 20.00 -16.15 13.73
N ARG A 458 20.05 -17.44 13.39
CA ARG A 458 20.24 -17.92 12.04
C ARG A 458 19.09 -17.52 11.09
N GLU A 459 17.86 -17.62 11.52
CA GLU A 459 16.69 -17.21 10.74
C GLU A 459 16.69 -15.70 10.52
N ILE A 460 17.13 -14.94 11.52
CA ILE A 460 17.31 -13.48 11.41
C ILE A 460 18.41 -13.14 10.39
N ASP A 461 19.54 -13.82 10.46
CA ASP A 461 20.64 -13.62 9.50
C ASP A 461 20.22 -13.97 8.07
N ASN A 462 19.49 -15.06 7.88
CA ASN A 462 18.93 -15.42 6.57
C ASN A 462 17.92 -14.36 6.06
N TYR A 463 17.11 -13.81 6.94
CA TYR A 463 16.18 -12.73 6.59
C TYR A 463 16.91 -11.45 6.20
N LYS A 464 17.96 -11.07 6.95
CA LYS A 464 18.82 -9.92 6.59
C LYS A 464 19.44 -10.09 5.21
N ASN A 465 20.01 -11.27 4.93
CA ASN A 465 20.57 -11.55 3.61
C ASN A 465 19.52 -11.51 2.50
N ALA A 466 18.31 -12.02 2.73
CA ALA A 466 17.20 -11.94 1.77
C ALA A 466 16.82 -10.49 1.46
N LEU A 467 16.80 -9.62 2.46
CA LEU A 467 16.60 -8.18 2.27
C LEU A 467 17.74 -7.57 1.45
N HIS A 468 18.98 -7.86 1.80
CA HIS A 468 20.15 -7.34 1.09
C HIS A 468 20.14 -7.73 -0.38
N VAL A 469 19.93 -9.01 -0.69
CA VAL A 469 19.86 -9.52 -2.07
C VAL A 469 18.69 -8.90 -2.84
N SER A 470 17.51 -8.81 -2.22
CA SER A 470 16.35 -8.18 -2.82
C SER A 470 16.59 -6.70 -3.15
N ASP A 471 17.24 -5.97 -2.24
CA ASP A 471 17.51 -4.56 -2.44
C ASP A 471 18.56 -4.32 -3.53
N LYS A 472 19.55 -5.19 -3.69
CA LYS A 472 20.56 -5.09 -4.76
C LYS A 472 19.96 -4.96 -6.16
N LYS A 473 18.83 -5.57 -6.44
CA LYS A 473 18.19 -5.49 -7.76
C LYS A 473 17.89 -4.06 -8.21
N TRP A 474 17.47 -3.22 -7.28
CA TRP A 474 17.07 -1.86 -7.61
C TRP A 474 18.04 -0.79 -7.10
N SER A 475 18.93 -1.12 -6.18
CA SER A 475 19.85 -0.19 -5.54
C SER A 475 21.31 -0.36 -5.93
N SER A 476 21.68 -1.43 -6.66
CA SER A 476 23.06 -1.61 -7.14
C SER A 476 23.52 -0.40 -7.93
N ASN A 477 24.73 0.03 -7.67
CA ASN A 477 25.31 1.26 -8.22
C ASN A 477 24.61 2.56 -7.79
N LEU A 478 23.76 2.54 -6.76
CA LEU A 478 23.19 3.73 -6.16
C LEU A 478 23.75 3.89 -4.73
N GLU A 479 24.87 4.58 -4.61
CA GLU A 479 25.68 4.62 -3.37
C GLU A 479 24.89 5.06 -2.13
N LEU A 480 23.93 6.00 -2.25
CA LEU A 480 23.07 6.40 -1.13
C LEU A 480 22.25 5.25 -0.55
N PHE A 481 21.88 4.27 -1.36
CA PHE A 481 21.17 3.09 -0.88
C PHE A 481 22.14 1.96 -0.49
N GLU A 482 23.18 1.73 -1.29
CA GLU A 482 24.15 0.65 -1.05
C GLU A 482 24.92 0.81 0.26
N CYS A 483 25.31 2.05 0.60
CA CYS A 483 26.06 2.31 1.84
C CYS A 483 25.29 1.84 3.08
N PHE A 484 23.98 1.99 3.10
CA PHE A 484 23.15 1.50 4.20
C PHE A 484 22.70 0.04 4.01
N GLY A 485 22.36 -0.35 2.78
CA GLY A 485 21.98 -1.72 2.41
C GLY A 485 23.04 -2.76 2.75
N SER A 486 24.32 -2.39 2.72
CA SER A 486 25.44 -3.26 3.09
C SER A 486 25.40 -3.72 4.56
N ARG A 487 24.76 -2.95 5.45
CA ARG A 487 24.58 -3.32 6.88
C ARG A 487 23.70 -4.55 7.08
N PHE A 488 22.90 -4.92 6.08
CA PHE A 488 22.06 -6.12 6.12
C PHE A 488 22.83 -7.37 5.68
N LYS A 489 24.01 -7.23 5.10
CA LYS A 489 24.86 -8.38 4.77
C LYS A 489 25.23 -9.10 6.06
N SER A 490 24.91 -10.38 6.16
CA SER A 490 25.16 -11.21 7.33
C SER A 490 25.73 -12.55 6.91
N GLN A 491 26.23 -13.32 7.88
CA GLN A 491 26.78 -14.64 7.60
C GLN A 491 25.68 -15.57 7.10
N VAL A 492 25.88 -16.16 5.92
CA VAL A 492 24.99 -17.20 5.40
C VAL A 492 25.28 -18.51 6.08
N TRP A 493 24.28 -19.04 6.75
CA TRP A 493 24.40 -20.34 7.41
C TRP A 493 24.04 -21.45 6.43
N PRO A 494 24.89 -22.52 6.33
CA PRO A 494 24.53 -23.67 5.52
C PRO A 494 23.29 -24.34 6.09
N CYS A 495 22.30 -24.61 5.27
CA CYS A 495 21.14 -25.40 5.68
C CYS A 495 21.56 -26.86 5.94
N ARG A 496 21.18 -27.38 7.11
CA ARG A 496 21.28 -28.83 7.36
C ARG A 496 20.04 -29.50 6.82
N LEU A 497 20.21 -30.42 5.89
CA LEU A 497 19.15 -31.32 5.47
C LEU A 497 18.72 -32.19 6.66
N LYS A 498 17.44 -32.26 6.97
CA LYS A 498 16.88 -33.33 7.80
C LYS A 498 17.12 -34.63 7.02
N ARG A 499 18.03 -35.47 7.50
CA ARG A 499 18.45 -36.79 6.98
C ARG A 499 19.81 -36.82 6.26
N GLY A 500 20.84 -36.21 6.82
CA GLY A 500 22.24 -36.61 6.55
C GLY A 500 22.77 -36.43 5.12
N LYS A 501 22.07 -35.71 4.24
CA LYS A 501 22.54 -35.41 2.89
C LYS A 501 23.22 -34.05 2.81
N ALA A 502 24.11 -33.90 1.84
CA ALA A 502 25.09 -32.85 1.69
C ALA A 502 24.63 -31.43 2.04
N LYS A 503 25.55 -30.66 2.63
CA LYS A 503 25.38 -29.23 2.93
C LYS A 503 25.36 -28.46 1.62
N GLU A 504 24.18 -28.03 1.15
CA GLU A 504 24.09 -27.06 0.08
C GLU A 504 24.18 -25.66 0.68
N LYS A 505 25.08 -24.87 0.19
CA LYS A 505 25.18 -23.43 0.48
C LYS A 505 24.20 -22.70 -0.43
N ILE A 506 23.47 -21.73 0.12
CA ILE A 506 22.83 -20.73 -0.74
C ILE A 506 23.96 -19.90 -1.32
N PRO A 507 24.16 -19.88 -2.63
CA PRO A 507 25.19 -19.05 -3.22
C PRO A 507 24.79 -17.59 -3.06
N VAL A 508 25.50 -16.87 -2.21
CA VAL A 508 25.45 -15.42 -2.10
C VAL A 508 26.86 -14.94 -2.44
N GLU A 509 27.22 -15.11 -3.67
CA GLU A 509 28.40 -14.45 -4.25
C GLU A 509 27.93 -13.23 -5.04
N ASP A 510 28.80 -12.26 -5.20
CA ASP A 510 28.59 -10.89 -5.71
C ASP A 510 28.03 -10.80 -7.16
N GLY A 511 27.20 -11.74 -7.58
CA GLY A 511 26.56 -11.82 -8.88
C GLY A 511 25.03 -11.82 -8.77
N PHE A 512 24.41 -11.41 -9.85
CA PHE A 512 22.97 -11.54 -10.06
C PHE A 512 22.53 -12.98 -9.85
N ILE A 513 21.43 -13.17 -9.13
CA ILE A 513 20.68 -14.42 -9.19
C ILE A 513 20.01 -14.45 -10.57
N ASP A 514 20.37 -15.39 -11.43
CA ASP A 514 19.71 -15.60 -12.70
C ASP A 514 18.31 -16.24 -12.47
N GLU A 515 17.48 -16.32 -13.51
CA GLU A 515 16.14 -16.90 -13.38
C GLU A 515 16.18 -18.37 -12.95
N ASN A 516 17.19 -19.12 -13.36
CA ASN A 516 17.37 -20.51 -12.97
C ASN A 516 17.74 -20.64 -11.48
N GLU A 517 18.53 -19.70 -10.95
CA GLU A 517 18.84 -19.64 -9.52
C GLU A 517 17.61 -19.27 -8.68
N ILE A 518 16.69 -18.49 -9.25
CA ILE A 518 15.41 -18.15 -8.59
C ILE A 518 14.54 -19.39 -8.42
N ASP A 519 14.41 -20.18 -9.46
CA ASP A 519 13.65 -21.42 -9.42
C ASP A 519 14.29 -22.41 -8.44
N HIS A 520 15.61 -22.52 -8.42
CA HIS A 520 16.34 -23.30 -7.44
C HIS A 520 16.14 -22.78 -6.01
N LEU A 521 16.13 -21.47 -5.81
CA LEU A 521 15.89 -20.87 -4.50
C LEU A 521 14.44 -21.12 -4.04
N GLN A 522 13.49 -21.06 -4.96
CA GLN A 522 12.08 -21.37 -4.69
C GLN A 522 11.87 -22.85 -4.40
N GLU A 523 12.48 -23.72 -5.18
CA GLU A 523 12.46 -25.15 -4.97
C GLU A 523 13.14 -25.51 -3.65
N TYR A 524 14.27 -24.90 -3.34
CA TYR A 524 14.96 -25.02 -2.07
C TYR A 524 14.10 -24.57 -0.90
N MET A 525 13.50 -23.39 -0.96
CA MET A 525 12.61 -22.86 0.08
C MET A 525 11.35 -23.72 0.24
N ASN A 526 10.84 -24.30 -0.82
CA ASN A 526 9.70 -25.21 -0.80
C ASN A 526 10.08 -26.58 -0.21
N LYS A 527 11.24 -27.10 -0.56
CA LYS A 527 11.72 -28.43 -0.16
C LYS A 527 12.12 -28.53 1.30
N TYR A 528 12.66 -27.46 1.88
CA TYR A 528 13.28 -27.52 3.22
C TYR A 528 12.45 -26.96 4.36
N GLN A 529 11.19 -26.55 4.11
CA GLN A 529 10.27 -26.04 5.14
C GLN A 529 10.97 -25.17 6.18
N VAL A 530 11.67 -24.13 5.73
CA VAL A 530 12.34 -23.17 6.61
C VAL A 530 11.29 -22.52 7.50
N PHE A 531 11.54 -22.49 8.79
CA PHE A 531 10.67 -21.84 9.75
C PHE A 531 10.49 -20.35 9.35
N HIS A 532 9.27 -19.81 9.42
CA HIS A 532 8.88 -18.51 8.83
C HIS A 532 9.07 -18.41 7.30
N LYS A 533 9.04 -19.53 6.65
CA LYS A 533 9.18 -19.74 5.23
C LYS A 533 8.34 -18.80 4.37
N SER A 534 7.06 -18.61 4.73
CA SER A 534 6.16 -17.72 4.02
C SER A 534 6.64 -16.26 4.09
N MET A 535 7.12 -15.82 5.25
CA MET A 535 7.50 -14.42 5.47
C MET A 535 8.82 -14.06 4.77
N ILE A 536 9.82 -14.95 4.80
CA ILE A 536 11.07 -14.77 4.07
C ILE A 536 10.81 -14.85 2.57
N ARG A 537 10.06 -15.84 2.13
CA ARG A 537 9.64 -16.02 0.75
C ARG A 537 8.81 -14.84 0.27
N ASP A 538 7.77 -14.44 1.00
CA ASP A 538 6.86 -13.37 0.59
C ASP A 538 7.58 -12.01 0.59
N THR A 539 8.49 -11.77 1.53
CA THR A 539 9.33 -10.57 1.52
C THR A 539 10.27 -10.57 0.32
N PHE A 540 10.93 -11.67 0.05
CA PHE A 540 11.83 -11.81 -1.09
C PHE A 540 11.06 -11.71 -2.41
N TRP A 541 10.00 -12.49 -2.61
CA TRP A 541 9.26 -12.55 -3.87
C TRP A 541 8.41 -11.32 -4.15
N ASN A 542 7.74 -10.75 -3.15
CA ASN A 542 6.98 -9.52 -3.34
C ASN A 542 7.90 -8.35 -3.64
N SER A 543 9.05 -8.31 -2.99
CA SER A 543 10.10 -7.37 -3.28
C SER A 543 10.66 -7.61 -4.69
N TYR A 544 10.96 -8.86 -5.03
CA TYR A 544 11.53 -9.26 -6.31
C TYR A 544 10.61 -8.96 -7.50
N LYS A 545 9.32 -9.26 -7.42
CA LYS A 545 8.34 -9.00 -8.49
C LYS A 545 8.15 -7.51 -8.79
N ASN A 546 8.30 -6.66 -7.78
CA ASN A 546 8.10 -5.22 -7.94
C ASN A 546 9.39 -4.48 -8.31
N HIS A 547 10.54 -5.12 -8.17
CA HIS A 547 11.84 -4.49 -8.45
C HIS A 547 12.21 -4.64 -9.93
N PRO A 548 13.10 -3.78 -10.46
CA PRO A 548 13.56 -3.86 -11.83
C PRO A 548 14.25 -5.19 -12.10
N GLU A 549 14.09 -5.73 -13.30
CA GLU A 549 14.78 -6.93 -13.75
C GLU A 549 16.30 -6.67 -13.89
N LYS A 550 16.64 -5.46 -14.32
CA LYS A 550 18.04 -5.03 -14.50
C LYS A 550 18.39 -3.94 -13.50
N PRO A 551 19.49 -4.09 -12.76
CA PRO A 551 19.94 -3.07 -11.84
C PRO A 551 20.29 -1.77 -12.56
N PRO A 552 20.32 -0.64 -11.83
CA PRO A 552 20.89 0.59 -12.33
C PRO A 552 22.33 0.39 -12.83
N LYS A 553 22.69 1.03 -13.93
CA LYS A 553 24.08 1.05 -14.42
C LYS A 553 24.91 2.02 -13.56
N GLU A 554 26.24 1.93 -13.66
CA GLU A 554 27.16 2.81 -12.93
C GLU A 554 26.88 4.30 -13.18
N CYS A 555 26.58 4.69 -14.43
CA CYS A 555 26.21 6.05 -14.78
C CYS A 555 24.96 6.58 -14.02
N CYS A 556 24.08 5.70 -13.58
CA CYS A 556 22.88 6.08 -12.84
C CYS A 556 23.20 6.70 -11.46
N ASN A 557 24.36 6.37 -10.87
CA ASN A 557 24.73 6.90 -9.56
C ASN A 557 24.87 8.41 -9.55
N TYR A 558 25.54 8.97 -10.54
CA TYR A 558 25.71 10.42 -10.66
C TYR A 558 24.35 11.13 -10.75
N TRP A 559 23.46 10.64 -11.63
CA TRP A 559 22.14 11.25 -11.83
C TRP A 559 21.22 11.09 -10.62
N HIS A 560 21.33 9.96 -9.91
CA HIS A 560 20.62 9.77 -8.64
C HIS A 560 21.10 10.74 -7.56
N LYS A 561 22.41 10.90 -7.38
CA LYS A 561 22.97 11.90 -6.45
C LYS A 561 22.52 13.31 -6.84
N LYS A 562 22.51 13.62 -8.13
CA LYS A 562 22.11 14.94 -8.63
C LYS A 562 20.65 15.27 -8.34
N ILE A 563 19.73 14.31 -8.56
CA ILE A 563 18.31 14.52 -8.19
C ILE A 563 18.12 14.62 -6.67
N CYS A 564 18.86 13.84 -5.89
CA CYS A 564 18.85 13.96 -4.43
C CYS A 564 19.39 15.32 -3.97
N SER A 565 20.42 15.86 -4.63
CA SER A 565 20.95 17.20 -4.35
C SER A 565 19.85 18.25 -4.53
N ILE A 566 19.13 18.23 -5.65
CA ILE A 566 18.02 19.16 -5.90
C ILE A 566 16.89 18.95 -4.87
N LYS A 567 16.49 17.71 -4.67
CA LYS A 567 15.32 17.37 -3.84
C LYS A 567 15.51 17.67 -2.36
N TYR A 568 16.71 17.48 -1.86
CA TYR A 568 17.02 17.60 -0.42
C TYR A 568 17.91 18.80 -0.09
N GLY A 569 18.31 19.60 -1.08
CA GLY A 569 19.17 20.77 -0.89
C GLY A 569 20.57 20.42 -0.40
N TRP A 570 21.05 19.20 -0.66
CA TRP A 570 22.42 18.79 -0.35
C TRP A 570 23.36 19.18 -1.49
N THR A 571 24.60 19.59 -1.16
CA THR A 571 25.66 19.67 -2.17
C THR A 571 26.15 18.26 -2.52
N MET A 572 26.88 18.11 -3.62
CA MET A 572 27.46 16.81 -3.99
C MET A 572 28.47 16.34 -2.94
N GLU A 573 29.25 17.27 -2.38
CA GLU A 573 30.20 16.99 -1.29
C GLU A 573 29.49 16.51 -0.03
N GLU A 574 28.35 17.10 0.31
CA GLU A 574 27.52 16.65 1.45
C GLU A 574 26.93 15.26 1.22
N ILE A 575 26.55 14.94 -0.01
CA ILE A 575 26.10 13.58 -0.36
C ILE A 575 27.23 12.58 -0.19
N ASP A 576 28.44 12.90 -0.64
CA ASP A 576 29.60 12.04 -0.48
C ASP A 576 29.97 11.89 1.00
N GLU A 577 29.85 12.95 1.78
CA GLU A 577 30.05 12.90 3.23
C GLU A 577 28.99 12.04 3.93
N ILE A 578 27.71 12.14 3.54
CA ILE A 578 26.62 11.26 4.05
C ILE A 578 26.98 9.80 3.77
N ILE A 579 27.39 9.47 2.55
CA ILE A 579 27.76 8.12 2.16
C ILE A 579 28.97 7.63 3.00
N ARG A 580 29.98 8.45 3.15
CA ARG A 580 31.17 8.14 3.93
C ARG A 580 30.83 7.85 5.40
N ARG A 581 30.05 8.73 6.04
CA ARG A 581 29.63 8.56 7.45
C ARG A 581 28.79 7.30 7.65
N ILE A 582 27.84 7.02 6.74
CA ILE A 582 27.04 5.79 6.81
C ILE A 582 27.93 4.53 6.69
N LYS A 583 28.91 4.51 5.78
CA LYS A 583 29.83 3.40 5.61
C LYS A 583 30.71 3.18 6.84
N ASN A 584 31.12 4.26 7.50
CA ASN A 584 32.01 4.21 8.66
C ASN A 584 31.27 4.11 10.02
N TYR A 585 29.92 4.00 10.00
CA TYR A 585 29.11 4.00 11.23
C TYR A 585 29.25 5.29 12.06
N GLU A 586 29.55 6.40 11.41
CA GLU A 586 29.62 7.72 12.02
C GLU A 586 28.22 8.38 12.09
N PRO A 587 28.00 9.32 13.05
CA PRO A 587 26.76 10.09 13.12
C PRO A 587 26.52 10.89 11.83
N VAL A 588 25.30 10.84 11.30
CA VAL A 588 24.92 11.47 10.01
C VAL A 588 23.54 12.15 10.09
N GLU A 589 22.90 12.06 11.24
CA GLU A 589 21.52 12.49 11.48
C GLU A 589 21.29 13.96 11.14
N ASP A 590 22.22 14.83 11.52
CA ASP A 590 22.17 16.29 11.29
C ASP A 590 22.02 16.64 9.80
N LEU A 591 22.84 16.03 8.95
CA LEU A 591 22.79 16.23 7.49
C LEU A 591 21.51 15.66 6.89
N LEU A 592 21.11 14.45 7.30
CA LEU A 592 19.92 13.79 6.77
C LEU A 592 18.64 14.56 7.14
N LEU A 593 18.47 14.95 8.40
CA LEU A 593 17.28 15.67 8.85
C LEU A 593 17.16 17.04 8.21
N ARG A 594 18.28 17.76 8.04
CA ARG A 594 18.28 19.03 7.31
C ARG A 594 17.71 18.85 5.89
N GLY A 595 18.17 17.84 5.15
CA GLY A 595 17.70 17.60 3.79
C GLY A 595 16.26 17.08 3.74
N PHE A 596 15.86 16.15 4.60
CA PHE A 596 14.49 15.65 4.60
C PHE A 596 13.46 16.70 5.01
N ASN A 597 13.85 17.71 5.78
CA ASN A 597 13.03 18.86 6.15
C ASN A 597 13.15 20.02 5.16
N HIS A 598 13.91 19.88 4.10
CA HIS A 598 14.06 20.92 3.08
C HIS A 598 12.74 21.17 2.37
N ASN A 599 12.23 22.40 2.46
CA ASN A 599 10.93 22.80 1.92
C ASN A 599 11.03 23.57 0.59
N ASP A 600 12.25 23.95 0.21
CA ASP A 600 12.50 24.79 -0.99
C ASP A 600 12.51 23.92 -2.25
N LYS A 601 11.33 23.44 -2.62
CA LYS A 601 11.15 22.63 -3.84
C LYS A 601 10.82 23.54 -5.01
N THR A 602 11.82 24.15 -5.60
CA THR A 602 11.68 24.87 -6.86
C THR A 602 11.69 23.88 -8.03
N TYR A 603 10.52 23.32 -8.34
CA TYR A 603 10.35 22.39 -9.47
C TYR A 603 10.80 22.98 -10.83
N GLN A 604 10.83 24.30 -10.96
CA GLN A 604 11.34 24.98 -12.15
C GLN A 604 12.84 24.72 -12.35
N ALA A 605 13.62 24.68 -11.26
CA ALA A 605 15.05 24.37 -11.34
C ALA A 605 15.29 22.91 -11.81
N ASP A 606 14.44 21.95 -11.38
CA ASP A 606 14.51 20.57 -11.83
C ASP A 606 14.27 20.45 -13.33
N TYR A 607 13.25 21.15 -13.81
CA TYR A 607 12.88 21.17 -15.22
C TYR A 607 13.99 21.80 -16.09
N ASP A 608 14.49 22.95 -15.70
CA ASP A 608 15.58 23.65 -16.38
C ASP A 608 16.87 22.82 -16.38
N PHE A 609 17.16 22.15 -15.27
CA PHE A 609 18.31 21.25 -15.14
C PHE A 609 18.28 20.09 -16.15
N TYR A 610 17.12 19.44 -16.30
CA TYR A 610 16.99 18.30 -17.22
C TYR A 610 16.81 18.73 -18.68
N LEU A 611 16.30 19.91 -18.95
CA LEU A 611 16.14 20.41 -20.34
C LEU A 611 17.41 21.03 -20.91
N ARG A 612 18.12 21.87 -20.12
CA ARG A 612 19.28 22.62 -20.59
C ARG A 612 20.60 21.86 -20.50
N GLY A 613 20.67 20.79 -19.67
CA GLY A 613 21.85 20.01 -19.37
C GLY A 613 22.45 19.31 -20.48
#